data_fee3d6c4ffaeada06f5a2327debbd744
#
_entry.id   fee3d6c4ffaeada06f5a2327debbd744
#
_cell.length_a   1.000
_cell.length_b   1.000
_cell.length_c   1.000
_cell.angle_alpha   90.00
_cell.angle_beta   90.00
_cell.angle_gamma   90.00
#
_symmetry.space_group_name_H-M   'P 1'
#
loop_
_entity.id
_entity.type
_entity.pdbx_description
1 polymer ?
#
loop_
_entity_poly.entity_id
_entity_poly.type
_entity_poly.pdbx_seq_one_letter_code
_entity_poly.pdbx_strand_id
1 'polypeptide(L)' 'MHEFTITDMSCGHCVGVITKTVQQLDPQARVETDLASKKVRVESSQPRDVIALVLDEAGYTPA' A
#
# COMPACT_ATOMS: atom_id res chain seq x y z
N MET A 1 -8.56 -9.68 1.15
CA MET A 1 -7.36 -8.98 0.66
C MET A 1 -7.79 -7.68 0.00
N HIS A 2 -7.14 -6.58 0.35
CA HIS A 2 -7.45 -5.27 -0.20
C HIS A 2 -6.55 -5.00 -1.41
N GLU A 3 -7.12 -4.44 -2.47
CA GLU A 3 -6.37 -4.06 -3.65
C GLU A 3 -6.52 -2.56 -3.89
N PHE A 4 -5.40 -1.89 -4.11
CA PHE A 4 -5.36 -0.45 -4.39
C PHE A 4 -4.64 -0.21 -5.70
N THR A 5 -5.07 0.81 -6.42
CA THR A 5 -4.33 1.32 -7.58
C THR A 5 -3.64 2.61 -7.14
N ILE A 6 -2.31 2.63 -7.21
CA ILE A 6 -1.51 3.79 -6.79
C ILE A 6 -0.69 4.26 -7.98
N THR A 7 -1.20 5.25 -8.68
CA THR A 7 -0.59 5.76 -9.91
C THR A 7 0.76 6.45 -9.65
N ASP A 8 0.99 6.93 -8.44
CA ASP A 8 2.26 7.59 -8.06
C ASP A 8 3.37 6.59 -7.76
N MET A 9 3.06 5.30 -7.71
CA MET A 9 4.04 4.25 -7.47
C MET A 9 4.79 3.96 -8.76
N SER A 10 6.02 4.44 -8.87
CA SER A 10 6.78 4.37 -10.13
C SER A 10 8.15 3.69 -9.99
N CYS A 11 8.59 3.32 -8.80
CA CYS A 11 9.91 2.73 -8.60
C CYS A 11 9.97 1.83 -7.37
N GLY A 12 11.06 1.06 -7.26
CA GLY A 12 11.26 0.15 -6.13
C GLY A 12 11.32 0.84 -4.78
N HIS A 13 11.79 2.08 -4.73
CA HIS A 13 11.79 2.87 -3.49
C HIS A 13 10.36 3.09 -2.97
N CYS A 14 9.44 3.38 -3.87
CA CYS A 14 8.02 3.56 -3.53
C CYS A 14 7.44 2.27 -2.94
N VAL A 15 7.80 1.12 -3.50
CA VAL A 15 7.38 -0.19 -2.99
C VAL A 15 7.82 -0.35 -1.53
N GLY A 16 9.07 -0.01 -1.23
CA GLY A 16 9.60 -0.09 0.12
C GLY A 16 8.86 0.81 1.11
N VAL A 17 8.56 2.04 0.71
CA VAL A 17 7.82 2.99 1.55
C VAL A 17 6.40 2.49 1.81
N ILE A 18 5.71 2.01 0.79
CA ILE A 18 4.35 1.48 0.90
C ILE A 18 4.33 0.27 1.84
N THR A 19 5.23 -0.68 1.63
CA THR A 19 5.34 -1.88 2.46
C THR A 19 5.57 -1.51 3.93
N LYS A 20 6.53 -0.62 4.17
CA LYS A 20 6.85 -0.18 5.53
C LYS A 20 5.67 0.51 6.19
N THR A 21 4.97 1.37 5.45
CA THR A 21 3.81 2.10 5.96
C THR A 21 2.71 1.14 6.41
N VAL A 22 2.40 0.15 5.59
CA VAL A 22 1.37 -0.84 5.94
C VAL A 22 1.81 -1.70 7.12
N GLN A 23 3.08 -2.11 7.17
CA GLN A 23 3.58 -2.94 8.25
C GLN A 23 3.70 -2.19 9.57
N GLN A 24 3.83 -0.87 9.55
CA GLN A 24 3.74 -0.06 10.77
C GLN A 24 2.33 -0.02 11.32
N LEU A 25 1.33 -0.05 10.45
CA LEU A 25 -0.07 -0.12 10.85
C LEU A 25 -0.42 -1.52 11.37
N ASP A 26 0.05 -2.56 10.68
CA ASP A 26 -0.21 -3.96 11.01
C ASP A 26 1.04 -4.78 10.73
N PRO A 27 1.83 -5.15 11.76
CA PRO A 27 3.08 -5.89 11.58
C PRO A 27 2.90 -7.26 10.91
N GLN A 28 1.71 -7.82 10.93
CA GLN A 28 1.41 -9.11 10.31
C GLN A 28 0.87 -8.97 8.88
N ALA A 29 0.71 -7.76 8.40
CA ALA A 29 0.19 -7.53 7.05
C ALA A 29 1.17 -8.03 5.99
N ARG A 30 0.61 -8.56 4.91
CA ARG A 30 1.37 -8.93 3.71
C ARG A 30 1.07 -7.90 2.63
N VAL A 31 2.11 -7.47 1.96
CA VAL A 31 2.00 -6.47 0.90
C VAL A 31 2.60 -7.04 -0.38
N GLU A 32 1.81 -7.06 -1.44
CA GLU A 32 2.26 -7.42 -2.78
C GLU A 32 2.09 -6.22 -3.68
N THR A 33 3.10 -5.92 -4.47
CA THR A 33 3.09 -4.77 -5.36
C THR A 33 3.40 -5.19 -6.79
N ASP A 34 2.78 -4.49 -7.75
CA ASP A 34 3.05 -4.66 -9.17
C ASP A 34 3.23 -3.27 -9.78
N LEU A 35 4.47 -2.94 -10.11
CA LEU A 35 4.81 -1.64 -10.68
C LEU A 35 4.23 -1.45 -12.09
N ALA A 36 4.13 -2.51 -12.85
CA ALA A 36 3.62 -2.45 -14.22
C ALA A 36 2.14 -2.04 -14.26
N SER A 37 1.33 -2.60 -13.35
CA SER A 37 -0.10 -2.29 -13.27
C SER A 37 -0.43 -1.21 -12.24
N LYS A 38 0.56 -0.74 -11.47
CA LYS A 38 0.38 0.22 -10.38
C LYS A 38 -0.55 -0.31 -9.29
N LYS A 39 -0.54 -1.61 -9.06
CA LYS A 39 -1.42 -2.25 -8.09
C LYS A 39 -0.68 -2.63 -6.82
N VAL A 40 -1.37 -2.47 -5.70
CA VAL A 40 -0.89 -2.89 -4.38
C VAL A 40 -1.96 -3.75 -3.74
N ARG A 41 -1.58 -4.96 -3.34
CA ARG A 41 -2.46 -5.86 -2.60
C ARG A 41 -1.99 -5.94 -1.16
N VAL A 42 -2.92 -5.75 -0.24
CA VAL A 42 -2.64 -5.77 1.20
C VAL A 42 -3.51 -6.83 1.85
N GLU A 43 -2.87 -7.81 2.47
CA GLU A 43 -3.54 -8.81 3.29
C GLU A 43 -3.41 -8.40 4.75
N SER A 44 -4.50 -7.89 5.33
CA SER A 44 -4.50 -7.34 6.68
C SER A 44 -5.89 -7.43 7.28
N SER A 45 -5.96 -7.50 8.61
CA SER A 45 -7.22 -7.42 9.35
C SER A 45 -7.72 -5.99 9.51
N GLN A 46 -6.92 -5.00 9.15
CA GLN A 46 -7.32 -3.59 9.24
C GLN A 46 -8.33 -3.24 8.15
N PRO A 47 -9.27 -2.31 8.43
CA PRO A 47 -10.24 -1.86 7.43
C PRO A 47 -9.55 -1.21 6.23
N ARG A 48 -10.18 -1.35 5.05
CA ARG A 48 -9.66 -0.78 3.81
C ARG A 48 -9.43 0.73 3.90
N ASP A 49 -10.36 1.46 4.49
CA ASP A 49 -10.30 2.91 4.60
C ASP A 49 -9.14 3.37 5.49
N VAL A 50 -8.82 2.62 6.55
CA VAL A 50 -7.67 2.90 7.39
C VAL A 50 -6.37 2.68 6.62
N ILE A 51 -6.27 1.60 5.86
CA ILE A 51 -5.10 1.32 5.03
C ILE A 51 -4.93 2.41 3.97
N ALA A 52 -6.02 2.81 3.31
CA ALA A 52 -6.00 3.87 2.32
C ALA A 52 -5.53 5.20 2.92
N LEU A 53 -5.96 5.51 4.14
CA LEU A 53 -5.57 6.74 4.83
C LEU A 53 -4.06 6.78 5.09
N VAL A 54 -3.47 5.70 5.61
CA VAL A 54 -2.04 5.69 5.91
C VAL A 54 -1.21 5.75 4.62
N LEU A 55 -1.68 5.15 3.54
CA LEU A 55 -1.03 5.26 2.23
C LEU A 55 -1.09 6.69 1.70
N ASP A 56 -2.23 7.35 1.84
CA ASP A 56 -2.39 8.74 1.45
C ASP A 56 -1.45 9.67 2.23
N GLU A 57 -1.36 9.45 3.54
CA GLU A 57 -0.46 10.24 4.40
C GLU A 57 1.01 10.04 4.04
N ALA A 58 1.37 8.89 3.50
CA ALA A 58 2.73 8.60 3.05
C ALA A 58 3.03 9.21 1.66
N GLY A 59 2.04 9.82 1.02
CA GLY A 59 2.20 10.43 -0.30
C GLY A 59 1.80 9.53 -1.46
N TYR A 60 1.15 8.40 -1.19
CA TYR A 60 0.74 7.42 -2.20
C TYR A 60 -0.78 7.25 -2.15
N THR A 61 -1.49 8.26 -2.63
CA THR A 61 -2.96 8.27 -2.61
C THR A 61 -3.53 7.20 -3.53
N PRO A 62 -4.33 6.25 -3.01
CA PRO A 62 -5.01 5.28 -3.85
C PRO A 62 -6.04 5.94 -4.75
N ALA A 63 -6.09 5.46 -5.98
CA ALA A 63 -7.08 5.93 -6.94
C ALA A 63 -8.47 5.34 -6.65
#